data_a49d2907377b0041a1c005b20a47fea1
#
_entry.id   a49d2907377b0041a1c005b20a47fea1
#
_cell.length_a   1.000
_cell.length_b   1.000
_cell.length_c   1.000
_cell.angle_alpha   90.00
_cell.angle_beta   90.00
_cell.angle_gamma   90.00
#
_symmetry.space_group_name_H-M   'P 1'
#
loop_
_entity.id
_entity.type
_entity.pdbx_description
1 polymer ?
#
loop_
_entity_poly.entity_id
_entity_poly.type
_entity_poly.pdbx_seq_one_letter_code
_entity_poly.pdbx_strand_id
1 'polypeptide(L)'
;GIKEAASEEAQESIGEIVEYGSDRYFVTVNSVVEGNSVEKRITVDGPTLRNKKLFYDAVISKASVWIPEMKQNEFDQIMRLKYESRSKSDEYVEEAQEDNRFIKNFKNYIAEEKAYTNKKELAYFGMPYYNIDKRILEFNLDKFEDYLHRQKINLARVDLVIKCQSI
;
A
#
# COMPACT_ATOMS: atom_id res chain seq x y z
N GLY A 1 -0.84 -19.50 -34.84
CA GLY A 1 0.13 -18.62 -35.43
C GLY A 1 0.80 -17.71 -34.43
N ILE A 2 1.65 -16.81 -34.90
CA ILE A 2 2.42 -15.88 -34.04
C ILE A 2 1.49 -15.02 -33.14
N LYS A 3 0.31 -14.66 -33.63
CA LYS A 3 -0.68 -13.90 -32.85
C LYS A 3 -1.28 -14.69 -31.69
N GLU A 4 -1.47 -15.99 -31.83
CA GLU A 4 -1.98 -16.86 -30.78
C GLU A 4 -0.92 -17.07 -29.69
N ALA A 5 0.32 -17.30 -30.07
CA ALA A 5 1.45 -17.43 -29.12
C ALA A 5 1.67 -16.17 -28.31
N ALA A 6 1.59 -14.97 -28.95
CA ALA A 6 1.71 -13.70 -28.25
C ALA A 6 0.53 -13.46 -27.28
N SER A 7 -0.68 -13.90 -27.64
CA SER A 7 -1.87 -13.80 -26.79
C SER A 7 -1.76 -14.74 -25.58
N GLU A 8 -1.24 -15.96 -25.75
CA GLU A 8 -1.01 -16.90 -24.66
C GLU A 8 0.03 -16.37 -23.67
N GLU A 9 1.17 -15.86 -24.15
CA GLU A 9 2.17 -15.22 -23.30
C GLU A 9 1.60 -14.04 -22.52
N ALA A 10 0.79 -13.21 -23.18
CA ALA A 10 0.15 -12.10 -22.56
C ALA A 10 -0.86 -12.55 -21.48
N GLN A 11 -1.63 -13.60 -21.74
CA GLN A 11 -2.57 -14.18 -20.77
C GLN A 11 -1.86 -14.78 -19.56
N GLU A 12 -0.74 -15.46 -19.78
CA GLU A 12 0.06 -16.07 -18.71
C GLU A 12 0.81 -15.03 -17.88
N SER A 13 1.04 -13.83 -18.40
CA SER A 13 1.73 -12.76 -17.68
C SER A 13 0.94 -12.21 -16.50
N ILE A 14 -0.38 -12.34 -16.49
CA ILE A 14 -1.25 -11.97 -15.38
C ILE A 14 -1.74 -13.25 -14.69
N GLY A 15 -1.34 -13.43 -13.46
CA GLY A 15 -1.72 -14.57 -12.64
C GLY A 15 -2.96 -14.32 -11.80
N GLU A 16 -2.91 -14.77 -10.56
CA GLU A 16 -4.03 -14.69 -9.61
C GLU A 16 -4.26 -13.27 -9.11
N ILE A 17 -5.53 -12.91 -8.91
CA ILE A 17 -5.93 -11.71 -8.18
C ILE A 17 -6.45 -12.13 -6.80
N VAL A 18 -5.95 -11.49 -5.75
CA VAL A 18 -6.37 -11.71 -4.36
C VAL A 18 -6.86 -10.39 -3.77
N GLU A 19 -8.09 -10.37 -3.31
CA GLU A 19 -8.66 -9.23 -2.59
C GLU A 19 -8.27 -9.31 -1.09
N TYR A 20 -7.64 -8.27 -0.56
CA TYR A 20 -7.19 -8.25 0.83
C TYR A 20 -7.72 -7.08 1.67
N GLY A 21 -8.58 -6.29 1.10
CA GLY A 21 -9.20 -5.15 1.78
C GLY A 21 -10.18 -4.43 0.88
N SER A 22 -10.75 -3.35 1.36
CA SER A 22 -11.64 -2.53 0.55
C SER A 22 -10.86 -1.86 -0.58
N ASP A 23 -11.19 -2.18 -1.83
CA ASP A 23 -10.55 -1.66 -3.03
C ASP A 23 -9.03 -1.91 -3.08
N ARG A 24 -8.56 -3.03 -2.50
CA ARG A 24 -7.15 -3.41 -2.48
C ARG A 24 -6.97 -4.83 -2.97
N TYR A 25 -6.06 -4.99 -3.93
CA TYR A 25 -5.84 -6.25 -4.61
C TYR A 25 -4.36 -6.55 -4.78
N PHE A 26 -4.02 -7.83 -4.61
CA PHE A 26 -2.76 -8.37 -5.12
C PHE A 26 -2.98 -8.90 -6.52
N VAL A 27 -2.04 -8.65 -7.39
CA VAL A 27 -1.96 -9.29 -8.69
C VAL A 27 -0.60 -9.95 -8.85
N THR A 28 -0.61 -11.22 -9.16
CA THR A 28 0.61 -11.96 -9.52
C THR A 28 0.97 -11.65 -10.97
N VAL A 29 2.20 -11.27 -11.20
CA VAL A 29 2.74 -10.95 -12.52
C VAL A 29 3.86 -11.93 -12.85
N ASN A 30 3.76 -12.56 -14.01
CA ASN A 30 4.74 -13.50 -14.50
C ASN A 30 5.52 -12.88 -15.67
N SER A 31 6.83 -12.93 -15.60
CA SER A 31 7.70 -12.41 -16.64
C SER A 31 8.87 -13.35 -16.90
N VAL A 32 9.53 -13.19 -18.04
CA VAL A 32 10.77 -13.88 -18.34
C VAL A 32 11.89 -12.86 -18.38
N VAL A 33 12.88 -13.05 -17.51
CA VAL A 33 14.05 -12.19 -17.42
C VAL A 33 15.29 -13.07 -17.64
N GLU A 34 16.08 -12.74 -18.66
CA GLU A 34 17.29 -13.49 -19.03
C GLU A 34 17.04 -15.00 -19.19
N GLY A 35 15.90 -15.38 -19.78
CA GLY A 35 15.51 -16.77 -19.97
C GLY A 35 14.91 -17.48 -18.75
N ASN A 36 14.84 -16.80 -17.62
CA ASN A 36 14.29 -17.37 -16.39
C ASN A 36 12.89 -16.81 -16.12
N SER A 37 11.96 -17.68 -15.73
CA SER A 37 10.64 -17.28 -15.29
C SER A 37 10.71 -16.56 -13.94
N VAL A 38 10.14 -15.38 -13.87
CA VAL A 38 10.07 -14.56 -12.65
C VAL A 38 8.61 -14.32 -12.32
N GLU A 39 8.23 -14.66 -11.10
CA GLU A 39 6.91 -14.37 -10.56
C GLU A 39 7.03 -13.26 -9.50
N LYS A 40 6.26 -12.20 -9.64
CA LYS A 40 6.21 -11.13 -8.68
C LYS A 40 4.77 -10.78 -8.35
N ARG A 41 4.54 -10.25 -7.17
CA ARG A 41 3.24 -9.84 -6.67
C ARG A 41 3.23 -8.33 -6.49
N ILE A 42 2.24 -7.65 -7.08
CA ILE A 42 2.05 -6.21 -6.92
C ILE A 42 0.74 -5.91 -6.23
N THR A 43 0.66 -4.77 -5.57
CA THR A 43 -0.56 -4.25 -4.95
C THR A 43 -1.16 -3.16 -5.82
N VAL A 44 -2.46 -3.26 -6.09
CA VAL A 44 -3.18 -2.29 -6.93
C VAL A 44 -4.58 -2.01 -6.36
N ASP A 45 -5.17 -0.91 -6.78
CA ASP A 45 -6.56 -0.58 -6.48
C ASP A 45 -7.50 -0.99 -7.63
N GLY A 46 -8.81 -0.86 -7.42
CA GLY A 46 -9.81 -1.20 -8.42
C GLY A 46 -9.68 -0.40 -9.72
N PRO A 47 -9.51 0.93 -9.68
CA PRO A 47 -9.26 1.72 -10.89
C PRO A 47 -8.08 1.24 -11.72
N THR A 48 -6.99 0.83 -11.09
CA THR A 48 -5.80 0.28 -11.78
C THR A 48 -6.11 -1.03 -12.49
N LEU A 49 -6.92 -1.92 -11.88
CA LEU A 49 -7.35 -3.16 -12.53
C LEU A 49 -8.18 -2.92 -13.80
N ARG A 50 -8.87 -1.80 -13.88
CA ARG A 50 -9.73 -1.45 -15.00
C ARG A 50 -9.08 -0.57 -16.05
N ASN A 51 -7.86 -0.13 -15.80
CA ASN A 51 -7.14 0.78 -16.69
C ASN A 51 -5.82 0.15 -17.14
N LYS A 52 -5.76 -0.25 -18.39
CA LYS A 52 -4.59 -0.90 -18.98
C LYS A 52 -3.31 -0.10 -18.76
N LYS A 53 -3.32 1.20 -19.02
CA LYS A 53 -2.14 2.06 -18.86
C LYS A 53 -1.67 2.10 -17.40
N LEU A 54 -2.57 2.34 -16.48
CA LEU A 54 -2.25 2.39 -15.05
C LEU A 54 -1.71 1.05 -14.55
N PHE A 55 -2.26 -0.06 -15.03
CA PHE A 55 -1.79 -1.39 -14.67
C PHE A 55 -0.37 -1.65 -15.17
N TYR A 56 -0.08 -1.38 -16.43
CA TYR A 56 1.27 -1.56 -16.97
C TYR A 56 2.30 -0.64 -16.30
N ASP A 57 1.93 0.60 -16.01
CA ASP A 57 2.77 1.52 -15.25
C ASP A 57 3.05 0.98 -13.83
N ALA A 58 2.04 0.40 -13.17
CA ALA A 58 2.20 -0.21 -11.86
C ALA A 58 3.12 -1.45 -11.89
N VAL A 59 3.03 -2.28 -12.93
CA VAL A 59 3.92 -3.44 -13.10
C VAL A 59 5.38 -2.99 -13.20
N ILE A 60 5.66 -1.98 -13.99
CA ILE A 60 7.01 -1.45 -14.14
C ILE A 60 7.51 -0.84 -12.83
N SER A 61 6.70 0.01 -12.20
CA SER A 61 7.11 0.74 -11.00
C SER A 61 7.22 -0.14 -9.76
N LYS A 62 6.35 -1.13 -9.61
CA LYS A 62 6.27 -1.99 -8.40
C LYS A 62 7.00 -3.31 -8.53
N ALA A 63 6.98 -3.92 -9.71
CA ALA A 63 7.60 -5.22 -9.94
C ALA A 63 8.95 -5.14 -10.66
N SER A 64 9.25 -4.01 -11.30
CA SER A 64 10.46 -3.80 -12.11
C SER A 64 10.65 -4.86 -13.21
N VAL A 65 9.55 -5.31 -13.79
CA VAL A 65 9.52 -6.26 -14.90
C VAL A 65 8.70 -5.72 -16.06
N TRP A 66 9.00 -6.21 -17.24
CA TRP A 66 8.26 -5.91 -18.45
C TRP A 66 7.39 -7.11 -18.80
N ILE A 67 6.10 -6.90 -19.01
CA ILE A 67 5.18 -7.91 -19.50
C ILE A 67 4.71 -7.57 -20.91
N PRO A 68 4.36 -8.57 -21.73
CA PRO A 68 3.88 -8.33 -23.09
C PRO A 68 2.63 -7.44 -23.09
N GLU A 69 2.60 -6.48 -24.00
CA GLU A 69 1.45 -5.60 -24.13
C GLU A 69 0.28 -6.33 -24.80
N MET A 70 -0.88 -6.28 -24.15
CA MET A 70 -2.14 -6.79 -24.67
C MET A 70 -2.90 -5.70 -25.40
N LYS A 71 -3.76 -6.11 -26.32
CA LYS A 71 -4.80 -5.21 -26.84
C LYS A 71 -5.80 -4.89 -25.73
N GLN A 72 -6.46 -3.74 -25.82
CA GLN A 72 -7.42 -3.29 -24.80
C GLN A 72 -8.51 -4.34 -24.52
N ASN A 73 -9.05 -4.98 -25.55
CA ASN A 73 -10.08 -6.00 -25.41
C ASN A 73 -9.57 -7.25 -24.67
N GLU A 74 -8.35 -7.68 -24.97
CA GLU A 74 -7.71 -8.83 -24.30
C GLU A 74 -7.46 -8.51 -22.84
N PHE A 75 -6.95 -7.33 -22.56
CA PHE A 75 -6.74 -6.87 -21.18
C PHE A 75 -8.04 -6.88 -20.39
N ASP A 76 -9.09 -6.28 -20.93
CA ASP A 76 -10.40 -6.18 -20.26
C ASP A 76 -10.97 -7.57 -19.96
N GLN A 77 -10.88 -8.51 -20.92
CA GLN A 77 -11.36 -9.89 -20.74
C GLN A 77 -10.56 -10.64 -19.68
N ILE A 78 -9.24 -10.57 -19.73
CA ILE A 78 -8.37 -11.28 -18.81
C ILE A 78 -8.56 -10.74 -17.39
N MET A 79 -8.54 -9.43 -17.23
CA MET A 79 -8.73 -8.82 -15.92
C MET A 79 -10.10 -9.13 -15.34
N ARG A 80 -11.14 -9.12 -16.15
CA ARG A 80 -12.48 -9.50 -15.73
C ARG A 80 -12.54 -10.94 -15.25
N LEU A 81 -12.02 -11.88 -16.03
CA LEU A 81 -11.99 -13.30 -15.66
C LEU A 81 -11.20 -13.52 -14.36
N LYS A 82 -10.03 -12.92 -14.23
CA LYS A 82 -9.21 -13.03 -13.01
C LYS A 82 -9.89 -12.37 -11.81
N TYR A 83 -10.56 -11.25 -12.01
CA TYR A 83 -11.32 -10.57 -10.95
C TYR A 83 -12.52 -11.41 -10.50
N GLU A 84 -13.29 -11.98 -11.43
CA GLU A 84 -14.45 -12.84 -11.10
C GLU A 84 -14.03 -14.11 -10.35
N SER A 85 -12.85 -14.64 -10.63
CA SER A 85 -12.28 -15.82 -9.94
C SER A 85 -11.35 -15.47 -8.77
N ARG A 86 -11.31 -14.21 -8.35
CA ARG A 86 -10.43 -13.78 -7.27
C ARG A 86 -10.71 -14.49 -5.96
N SER A 87 -9.67 -14.74 -5.20
CA SER A 87 -9.76 -15.17 -3.82
C SER A 87 -9.76 -13.97 -2.87
N LYS A 88 -10.21 -14.19 -1.64
CA LYS A 88 -10.11 -13.21 -0.56
C LYS A 88 -9.09 -13.72 0.45
N SER A 89 -8.25 -12.82 0.93
CA SER A 89 -7.24 -13.14 1.91
C SER A 89 -7.36 -12.21 3.12
N ASP A 90 -7.26 -12.80 4.31
CA ASP A 90 -7.10 -12.07 5.56
C ASP A 90 -5.61 -11.88 5.91
N GLU A 91 -4.70 -12.32 5.02
CA GLU A 91 -3.27 -12.15 5.23
C GLU A 91 -2.87 -10.67 5.21
N TYR A 92 -2.10 -10.29 6.20
CA TYR A 92 -1.50 -8.96 6.26
C TYR A 92 -0.48 -8.80 5.15
N VAL A 93 -0.66 -7.75 4.37
CA VAL A 93 0.22 -7.34 3.31
C VAL A 93 1.28 -6.38 3.87
N GLU A 94 2.40 -6.25 3.19
CA GLU A 94 3.45 -5.28 3.58
C GLU A 94 2.89 -3.86 3.79
N GLU A 95 2.04 -3.36 2.89
CA GLU A 95 1.38 -2.06 3.06
C GLU A 95 0.47 -2.00 4.29
N ALA A 96 -0.34 -3.03 4.52
CA ALA A 96 -1.16 -3.12 5.71
C ALA A 96 -0.30 -3.31 6.96
N GLN A 97 0.83 -3.99 6.86
CA GLN A 97 1.82 -4.08 7.93
C GLN A 97 2.49 -2.74 8.20
N GLU A 98 2.80 -1.95 7.18
CA GLU A 98 3.34 -0.59 7.34
C GLU A 98 2.34 0.33 8.04
N ASP A 99 1.08 0.33 7.63
CA ASP A 99 0.02 1.12 8.26
C ASP A 99 -0.21 0.68 9.72
N ASN A 100 -0.24 -0.62 9.98
CA ASN A 100 -0.34 -1.16 11.33
C ASN A 100 0.89 -0.84 12.17
N ARG A 101 2.08 -0.89 11.57
CA ARG A 101 3.33 -0.49 12.24
C ARG A 101 3.31 0.99 12.57
N PHE A 102 2.83 1.84 11.69
CA PHE A 102 2.67 3.27 11.93
C PHE A 102 1.71 3.54 13.10
N ILE A 103 0.52 2.93 13.08
CA ILE A 103 -0.47 3.04 14.17
C ILE A 103 0.10 2.53 15.49
N LYS A 104 0.82 1.42 15.47
CA LYS A 104 1.50 0.87 16.66
C LYS A 104 2.54 1.85 17.22
N ASN A 105 3.36 2.42 16.36
CA ASN A 105 4.36 3.42 16.78
C ASN A 105 3.71 4.69 17.31
N PHE A 106 2.62 5.13 16.72
CA PHE A 106 1.84 6.26 17.23
C PHE A 106 1.29 5.98 18.65
N LYS A 107 0.68 4.82 18.84
CA LYS A 107 0.18 4.38 20.15
C LYS A 107 1.31 4.28 21.18
N ASN A 108 2.45 3.74 20.78
CA ASN A 108 3.63 3.65 21.66
C ASN A 108 4.14 5.04 22.03
N TYR A 109 4.21 5.97 21.07
CA TYR A 109 4.58 7.36 21.32
C TYR A 109 3.68 8.00 22.38
N ILE A 110 2.37 7.88 22.23
CA ILE A 110 1.41 8.43 23.18
C ILE A 110 1.56 7.78 24.58
N ALA A 111 1.79 6.47 24.63
CA ALA A 111 1.97 5.74 25.88
C ALA A 111 3.29 6.09 26.59
N GLU A 112 4.39 6.20 25.86
CA GLU A 112 5.71 6.52 26.41
C GLU A 112 5.79 7.96 26.91
N GLU A 113 5.27 8.91 26.13
CA GLU A 113 5.28 10.32 26.47
C GLU A 113 4.18 10.70 27.48
N LYS A 114 3.26 9.80 27.76
CA LYS A 114 2.09 9.98 28.64
C LYS A 114 1.22 11.17 28.24
N ALA A 115 0.04 10.91 27.71
CA ALA A 115 -0.90 11.97 27.37
C ALA A 115 -1.30 12.75 28.63
N TYR A 116 -0.97 14.03 28.65
CA TYR A 116 -1.28 14.92 29.75
C TYR A 116 -2.66 15.58 29.55
N THR A 117 -3.34 15.87 30.67
CA THR A 117 -4.60 16.64 30.67
C THR A 117 -4.37 18.13 30.75
N ASN A 118 -3.13 18.58 30.90
CA ASN A 118 -2.75 19.98 30.99
C ASN A 118 -2.22 20.48 29.63
N LYS A 119 -2.95 21.40 29.01
CA LYS A 119 -2.58 21.99 27.72
C LYS A 119 -1.22 22.70 27.72
N LYS A 120 -0.75 23.18 28.86
CA LYS A 120 0.56 23.84 28.99
C LYS A 120 1.72 22.87 28.65
N GLU A 121 1.58 21.59 28.94
CA GLU A 121 2.59 20.58 28.62
C GLU A 121 2.77 20.41 27.11
N LEU A 122 1.69 20.49 26.33
CA LEU A 122 1.77 20.51 24.88
C LEU A 122 2.49 21.76 24.38
N ALA A 123 2.14 22.93 24.90
CA ALA A 123 2.68 24.21 24.45
C ALA A 123 4.16 24.39 24.77
N TYR A 124 4.62 24.00 25.98
CA TYR A 124 5.98 24.24 26.46
C TYR A 124 6.92 23.08 26.19
N PHE A 125 6.46 21.83 26.26
CA PHE A 125 7.30 20.64 26.17
C PHE A 125 7.01 19.78 24.96
N GLY A 126 5.99 20.12 24.17
CA GLY A 126 5.59 19.33 23.01
C GLY A 126 5.02 17.95 23.36
N MET A 127 4.54 17.78 24.60
CA MET A 127 3.97 16.52 25.06
C MET A 127 2.54 16.34 24.56
N PRO A 128 2.10 15.08 24.30
CA PRO A 128 0.72 14.83 23.92
C PRO A 128 -0.29 15.34 24.98
N TYR A 129 -1.36 15.92 24.52
CA TYR A 129 -2.43 16.44 25.36
C TYR A 129 -3.77 15.81 25.00
N TYR A 130 -4.44 15.22 25.97
CA TYR A 130 -5.78 14.67 25.79
C TYR A 130 -6.83 15.60 26.38
N ASN A 131 -7.64 16.18 25.50
CA ASN A 131 -8.78 17.00 25.93
C ASN A 131 -9.96 16.08 26.26
N ILE A 132 -10.22 15.89 27.55
CA ILE A 132 -11.25 14.98 28.06
C ILE A 132 -12.65 15.42 27.61
N ASP A 133 -12.93 16.71 27.62
CA ASP A 133 -14.25 17.25 27.30
C ASP A 133 -14.61 17.04 25.83
N LYS A 134 -13.64 17.28 24.94
CA LYS A 134 -13.80 17.12 23.49
C LYS A 134 -13.46 15.73 22.99
N ARG A 135 -12.84 14.88 23.81
CA ARG A 135 -12.31 13.56 23.43
C ARG A 135 -11.33 13.63 22.25
N ILE A 136 -10.50 14.66 22.24
CA ILE A 136 -9.51 14.91 21.21
C ILE A 136 -8.11 14.77 21.79
N LEU A 137 -7.24 14.07 21.07
CA LEU A 137 -5.81 14.01 21.34
C LEU A 137 -5.10 15.04 20.46
N GLU A 138 -4.38 15.96 21.09
CA GLU A 138 -3.50 16.92 20.41
C GLU A 138 -2.05 16.53 20.66
N PHE A 139 -1.19 16.62 19.65
CA PHE A 139 0.21 16.31 19.78
C PHE A 139 1.07 17.20 18.86
N ASN A 140 2.35 17.30 19.20
CA ASN A 140 3.31 18.04 18.39
C ASN A 140 3.90 17.13 17.31
N LEU A 141 3.70 17.48 16.03
CA LEU A 141 4.13 16.67 14.91
C LEU A 141 5.67 16.56 14.83
N ASP A 142 6.40 17.61 15.17
CA ASP A 142 7.87 17.59 15.18
C ASP A 142 8.42 16.60 16.23
N LYS A 143 7.81 16.57 17.39
CA LYS A 143 8.17 15.62 18.46
C LYS A 143 7.87 14.18 18.08
N PHE A 144 6.75 13.95 17.40
CA PHE A 144 6.43 12.62 16.88
C PHE A 144 7.38 12.20 15.76
N GLU A 145 7.75 13.11 14.86
CA GLU A 145 8.77 12.85 13.82
C GLU A 145 10.11 12.46 14.46
N ASP A 146 10.57 13.18 15.48
CA ASP A 146 11.79 12.86 16.22
C ASP A 146 11.70 11.46 16.88
N TYR A 147 10.54 11.11 17.41
CA TYR A 147 10.29 9.77 17.94
C TYR A 147 10.43 8.69 16.87
N LEU A 148 9.82 8.89 15.71
CA LEU A 148 9.92 7.95 14.57
C LEU A 148 11.38 7.79 14.12
N HIS A 149 12.15 8.87 14.04
CA HIS A 149 13.58 8.81 13.70
C HIS A 149 14.37 7.99 14.71
N ARG A 150 14.08 8.13 16.00
CA ARG A 150 14.70 7.30 17.05
C ARG A 150 14.35 5.82 16.91
N GLN A 151 13.17 5.51 16.37
CA GLN A 151 12.75 4.15 16.05
C GLN A 151 13.25 3.67 14.68
N LYS A 152 14.12 4.44 14.02
CA LYS A 152 14.67 4.17 12.68
C LYS A 152 13.60 4.08 11.58
N ILE A 153 12.53 4.83 11.75
CA ILE A 153 11.47 4.98 10.76
C ILE A 153 11.64 6.34 10.08
N ASN A 154 12.00 6.33 8.80
CA ASN A 154 12.18 7.55 8.02
C ASN A 154 10.99 7.73 7.08
N LEU A 155 10.19 8.75 7.38
CA LEU A 155 9.09 9.19 6.53
C LEU A 155 9.33 10.62 6.09
N ALA A 156 9.08 10.92 4.83
CA ALA A 156 9.06 12.31 4.37
C ALA A 156 7.95 13.07 5.12
N ARG A 157 8.19 14.35 5.40
CA ARG A 157 7.25 15.18 6.17
C ARG A 157 5.83 15.17 5.58
N VAL A 158 5.72 15.21 4.26
CA VAL A 158 4.43 15.15 3.56
C VAL A 158 3.71 13.83 3.82
N ASP A 159 4.43 12.71 3.72
CA ASP A 159 3.87 11.38 3.97
C ASP A 159 3.44 11.20 5.43
N LEU A 160 4.21 11.76 6.37
CA LEU A 160 3.86 11.75 7.78
C LEU A 160 2.56 12.51 8.05
N VAL A 161 2.39 13.69 7.46
CA VAL A 161 1.16 14.48 7.58
C VAL A 161 -0.04 13.71 7.02
N ILE A 162 0.10 13.11 5.84
CA ILE A 162 -0.96 12.32 5.20
C ILE A 162 -1.35 11.12 6.09
N LYS A 163 -0.37 10.38 6.62
CA LYS A 163 -0.63 9.24 7.50
C LYS A 163 -1.33 9.66 8.79
N CYS A 164 -0.94 10.77 9.40
CA CYS A 164 -1.59 11.31 10.60
C CYS A 164 -3.04 11.74 10.34
N GLN A 165 -3.35 12.25 9.16
CA GLN A 165 -4.70 12.64 8.79
C GLN A 165 -5.62 11.43 8.53
N SER A 166 -5.06 10.27 8.25
CA SER A 166 -5.81 9.04 7.93
C SER A 166 -6.11 8.15 9.15
N ILE A 167 -5.61 8.52 10.32
CA ILE A 167 -5.83 7.77 11.58
C ILE A 167 -7.24 8.01 12.15
#